data_5f26278efbbe6d1eef70a3871a3437cb
#
_entry.id   5f26278efbbe6d1eef70a3871a3437cb
#
_cell.length_a   1.000
_cell.length_b   1.000
_cell.length_c   1.000
_cell.angle_alpha   90.00
_cell.angle_beta   90.00
_cell.angle_gamma   90.00
#
_symmetry.space_group_name_H-M   'P 1'
#
loop_
_entity.id
_entity.type
_entity.pdbx_description
1 polymer ?
#
loop_
_entity_poly.entity_id
_entity_poly.type
_entity_poly.pdbx_seq_one_letter_code
_entity_poly.pdbx_strand_id
1 'polypeptide(L)'
;MRKGFFNPSELSVSNTTSTIPRCGMCKLYQGCITPRMKVTGAGKRKILIAAEAPGKTEDEKGVQLIGEAGQVLRNLLRSIGVRLDKDCWKTNVITCRPPSNDTPTDDQITACRPNLIKTIKKLKPNTIILLGMSSVKSLIPYIWKDSVGNTLGKWTGWNIPSQKLNAWVCPTYHPSYLLRTKNELLQTIMQGHLKRACNHESKPWDKIPDYEKEVEIITRPSKAAKAIREMTRLAHPISFDYETTCIKPEEIGAEIVSCSVCQNGERTIAYPWEAEAIDASAELFRSKIKKVGANIKFEDRWTRRLLRFGVKGWYWDTMIASHVLDNRSGITSVKFQSFVRLGVEGYDAHIKPYLKAKKNKRINRIKELPINDVLLYNGMDSIVEWGIFKSQQKEMKRIYK
;
A
#
# COMPACT_ATOMS: atom_id res chain seq x y z
N MET A 1 37.56 22.94 -26.54
CA MET A 1 36.91 21.73 -25.98
C MET A 1 35.42 21.95 -25.94
N ARG A 2 34.64 21.24 -26.75
CA ARG A 2 33.18 21.32 -26.76
C ARG A 2 32.63 20.60 -25.54
N LYS A 3 31.92 21.31 -24.66
CA LYS A 3 31.18 20.71 -23.51
C LYS A 3 30.04 19.86 -24.08
N GLY A 4 30.01 18.57 -23.71
CA GLY A 4 28.97 17.66 -24.11
C GLY A 4 27.62 18.05 -23.50
N PHE A 5 26.54 17.84 -24.24
CA PHE A 5 25.16 18.24 -24.00
C PHE A 5 24.42 17.34 -22.94
N PHE A 6 25.12 16.48 -22.23
CA PHE A 6 24.49 15.61 -21.23
C PHE A 6 25.10 15.80 -19.85
N ASN A 7 24.29 16.24 -18.92
CA ASN A 7 24.61 16.31 -17.49
C ASN A 7 24.24 14.97 -16.83
N PRO A 8 25.21 14.20 -16.29
CA PRO A 8 24.93 12.88 -15.70
C PRO A 8 23.95 12.91 -14.53
N SER A 9 23.72 14.07 -13.89
CA SER A 9 22.77 14.23 -12.79
C SER A 9 21.30 14.29 -13.22
N GLU A 10 20.99 14.44 -14.51
CA GLU A 10 19.62 14.44 -15.04
C GLU A 10 19.11 13.05 -15.42
N LEU A 11 19.93 12.01 -15.30
CA LEU A 11 19.57 10.63 -15.60
C LEU A 11 18.88 9.86 -14.45
N SER A 12 18.56 10.51 -13.35
CA SER A 12 17.71 9.95 -12.30
C SER A 12 16.22 10.09 -12.62
N VAL A 13 15.83 9.81 -13.87
CA VAL A 13 14.43 9.70 -14.26
C VAL A 13 13.85 8.45 -13.58
N SER A 14 12.82 8.64 -12.78
CA SER A 14 12.04 7.59 -12.13
C SER A 14 11.75 6.43 -13.11
N ASN A 15 12.43 5.31 -12.96
CA ASN A 15 12.33 4.12 -13.81
C ASN A 15 10.96 3.43 -13.78
N THR A 16 9.95 4.04 -13.13
CA THR A 16 8.62 3.47 -12.93
C THR A 16 7.67 3.62 -14.11
N THR A 17 7.96 4.52 -15.05
CA THR A 17 7.02 4.90 -16.14
C THR A 17 7.32 4.29 -17.51
N SER A 18 8.47 3.62 -17.71
CA SER A 18 8.78 3.00 -19.00
C SER A 18 7.82 1.84 -19.33
N THR A 19 7.10 1.97 -20.45
CA THR A 19 6.22 0.93 -21.00
C THR A 19 6.93 -0.03 -21.95
N ILE A 20 8.20 0.23 -22.27
CA ILE A 20 9.00 -0.55 -23.20
C ILE A 20 10.08 -1.32 -22.44
N PRO A 21 10.19 -2.65 -22.63
CA PRO A 21 11.26 -3.44 -22.03
C PRO A 21 12.64 -3.01 -22.47
N ARG A 22 13.57 -2.88 -21.54
CA ARG A 22 14.96 -2.47 -21.81
C ARG A 22 15.88 -3.68 -21.96
N CYS A 23 15.56 -4.60 -22.89
CA CYS A 23 16.30 -5.84 -23.08
C CYS A 23 17.79 -5.61 -23.43
N GLY A 24 18.12 -4.54 -24.16
CA GLY A 24 19.51 -4.16 -24.48
C GLY A 24 20.34 -3.83 -23.24
N MET A 25 19.74 -3.31 -22.18
CA MET A 25 20.41 -3.07 -20.88
C MET A 25 20.51 -4.37 -20.06
N CYS A 26 19.45 -5.17 -20.04
CA CYS A 26 19.36 -6.41 -19.27
C CYS A 26 20.26 -7.52 -19.82
N LYS A 27 20.33 -7.68 -21.16
CA LYS A 27 21.14 -8.65 -21.93
C LYS A 27 20.88 -10.15 -21.64
N LEU A 28 20.04 -10.52 -20.69
CA LEU A 28 19.78 -11.93 -20.32
C LEU A 28 19.25 -12.79 -21.47
N TYR A 29 18.65 -12.18 -22.48
CA TYR A 29 18.14 -12.90 -23.66
C TYR A 29 19.24 -13.53 -24.52
N GLN A 30 20.50 -13.11 -24.37
CA GLN A 30 21.63 -13.60 -25.16
C GLN A 30 22.16 -14.94 -24.64
N GLY A 31 21.94 -15.27 -23.36
CA GLY A 31 22.51 -16.45 -22.71
C GLY A 31 21.49 -17.53 -22.36
N CYS A 32 20.22 -17.43 -22.79
CA CYS A 32 19.18 -18.41 -22.52
C CYS A 32 18.65 -19.10 -23.78
N ILE A 33 18.12 -20.31 -23.63
CA ILE A 33 17.57 -21.14 -24.72
C ILE A 33 16.21 -20.58 -25.14
N THR A 34 15.37 -20.20 -24.16
CA THR A 34 14.03 -19.66 -24.39
C THR A 34 13.95 -18.18 -23.97
N PRO A 35 14.42 -17.23 -24.82
CA PRO A 35 14.34 -15.82 -24.51
C PRO A 35 12.90 -15.33 -24.49
N ARG A 36 12.60 -14.42 -23.56
CA ARG A 36 11.27 -13.79 -23.40
C ARG A 36 10.17 -14.84 -23.26
N MET A 37 10.39 -15.82 -22.38
CA MET A 37 9.47 -16.92 -22.15
C MET A 37 8.01 -16.43 -22.01
N LYS A 38 7.12 -17.01 -22.79
CA LYS A 38 5.69 -16.64 -22.85
C LYS A 38 4.94 -17.15 -21.64
N VAL A 39 3.82 -16.49 -21.31
CA VAL A 39 2.88 -16.95 -20.28
C VAL A 39 2.35 -18.34 -20.65
N THR A 40 2.24 -19.22 -19.65
CA THR A 40 1.65 -20.55 -19.76
C THR A 40 0.51 -20.74 -18.76
N GLY A 41 -0.25 -21.85 -18.91
CA GLY A 41 -1.43 -22.13 -18.10
C GLY A 41 -2.72 -21.55 -18.67
N ALA A 42 -3.86 -22.17 -18.36
CA ALA A 42 -5.16 -21.83 -18.97
C ALA A 42 -5.88 -20.66 -18.25
N GLY A 43 -5.55 -20.38 -16.98
CA GLY A 43 -6.08 -19.25 -16.22
C GLY A 43 -7.59 -19.25 -15.99
N LYS A 44 -8.22 -20.42 -15.89
CA LYS A 44 -9.69 -20.53 -15.77
C LYS A 44 -10.27 -19.74 -14.60
N ARG A 45 -9.50 -19.59 -13.50
CA ARG A 45 -9.90 -18.81 -12.32
C ARG A 45 -9.38 -17.37 -12.34
N LYS A 46 -8.82 -16.89 -13.44
CA LYS A 46 -8.23 -15.55 -13.60
C LYS A 46 -7.18 -15.24 -12.51
N ILE A 47 -6.38 -16.24 -12.13
CA ILE A 47 -5.26 -16.11 -11.20
C ILE A 47 -3.98 -16.05 -12.02
N LEU A 48 -3.17 -14.99 -11.84
CA LEU A 48 -1.82 -14.88 -12.41
C LEU A 48 -0.78 -15.14 -11.32
N ILE A 49 0.07 -16.12 -11.53
CA ILE A 49 1.22 -16.38 -10.66
C ILE A 49 2.47 -15.81 -11.33
N ALA A 50 3.14 -14.88 -10.65
CA ALA A 50 4.38 -14.25 -11.09
C ALA A 50 5.53 -14.73 -10.18
N ALA A 51 6.41 -15.57 -10.74
CA ALA A 51 7.62 -16.06 -10.09
C ALA A 51 8.83 -15.18 -10.47
N GLU A 52 10.02 -15.50 -9.96
CA GLU A 52 11.25 -14.72 -10.13
C GLU A 52 11.76 -14.77 -11.58
N ALA A 53 12.31 -15.89 -11.99
CA ALA A 53 12.93 -16.12 -13.29
C ALA A 53 12.81 -17.62 -13.69
N PRO A 54 12.95 -17.95 -14.97
CA PRO A 54 13.06 -19.37 -15.39
C PRO A 54 14.31 -20.02 -14.83
N GLY A 55 14.21 -21.25 -14.33
CA GLY A 55 15.33 -22.11 -14.05
C GLY A 55 15.81 -22.87 -15.31
N LYS A 56 16.79 -23.76 -15.17
CA LYS A 56 17.35 -24.55 -16.27
C LYS A 56 16.27 -25.36 -16.97
N THR A 57 15.49 -26.12 -16.23
CA THR A 57 14.43 -27.00 -16.78
C THR A 57 13.34 -26.19 -17.49
N GLU A 58 12.98 -25.03 -16.94
CA GLU A 58 12.01 -24.12 -17.54
C GLU A 58 12.54 -23.53 -18.84
N ASP A 59 13.82 -23.12 -18.88
CA ASP A 59 14.47 -22.55 -20.06
C ASP A 59 14.58 -23.55 -21.21
N GLU A 60 14.92 -24.81 -20.90
CA GLU A 60 14.99 -25.91 -21.88
C GLU A 60 13.61 -26.26 -22.48
N LYS A 61 12.54 -26.20 -21.67
CA LYS A 61 11.20 -26.64 -22.09
C LYS A 61 10.24 -25.48 -22.46
N GLY A 62 10.64 -24.24 -22.22
CA GLY A 62 9.80 -23.07 -22.52
C GLY A 62 8.53 -22.95 -21.65
N VAL A 63 8.49 -23.58 -20.48
CA VAL A 63 7.32 -23.62 -19.58
C VAL A 63 7.70 -23.25 -18.16
N GLN A 64 7.00 -22.32 -17.54
CA GLN A 64 7.28 -21.87 -16.17
C GLN A 64 6.82 -22.88 -15.12
N LEU A 65 7.53 -22.88 -13.97
CA LEU A 65 7.15 -23.60 -12.75
C LEU A 65 6.94 -25.11 -12.99
N ILE A 66 7.88 -25.75 -13.67
CA ILE A 66 7.91 -27.19 -13.90
C ILE A 66 9.03 -27.89 -13.15
N GLY A 67 10.10 -27.18 -12.73
CA GLY A 67 11.19 -27.71 -11.90
C GLY A 67 10.73 -27.95 -10.46
N GLU A 68 11.67 -28.24 -9.55
CA GLU A 68 11.41 -28.63 -8.15
C GLU A 68 10.55 -27.59 -7.40
N ALA A 69 10.89 -26.31 -7.51
CA ALA A 69 10.10 -25.22 -6.91
C ALA A 69 8.65 -25.19 -7.46
N GLY A 70 8.49 -25.47 -8.74
CA GLY A 70 7.19 -25.59 -9.38
C GLY A 70 6.37 -26.77 -8.87
N GLN A 71 7.03 -27.93 -8.58
CA GLN A 71 6.36 -29.10 -7.99
C GLN A 71 5.87 -28.81 -6.57
N VAL A 72 6.69 -28.14 -5.74
CA VAL A 72 6.25 -27.70 -4.39
C VAL A 72 5.01 -26.82 -4.49
N LEU A 73 5.04 -25.80 -5.35
CA LEU A 73 3.87 -24.93 -5.55
C LEU A 73 2.65 -25.72 -6.03
N ARG A 74 2.82 -26.64 -6.96
CA ARG A 74 1.74 -27.50 -7.49
C ARG A 74 1.08 -28.31 -6.37
N ASN A 75 1.87 -28.89 -5.47
CA ASN A 75 1.37 -29.67 -4.36
C ASN A 75 0.61 -28.79 -3.35
N LEU A 76 1.15 -27.60 -2.99
CA LEU A 76 0.48 -26.64 -2.14
C LEU A 76 -0.86 -26.15 -2.72
N LEU A 77 -0.90 -25.85 -4.01
CA LEU A 77 -2.13 -25.41 -4.66
C LEU A 77 -3.15 -26.57 -4.76
N ARG A 78 -2.70 -27.79 -5.06
CA ARG A 78 -3.57 -28.96 -5.11
C ARG A 78 -4.22 -29.25 -3.75
N SER A 79 -3.49 -29.10 -2.66
CA SER A 79 -4.04 -29.30 -1.29
C SER A 79 -5.15 -28.32 -0.91
N ILE A 80 -5.27 -27.19 -1.62
CA ILE A 80 -6.35 -26.21 -1.48
C ILE A 80 -7.34 -26.22 -2.65
N GLY A 81 -7.35 -27.29 -3.46
CA GLY A 81 -8.30 -27.48 -4.57
C GLY A 81 -8.00 -26.66 -5.83
N VAL A 82 -6.77 -26.14 -6.01
CA VAL A 82 -6.35 -25.35 -7.18
C VAL A 82 -5.37 -26.12 -8.05
N ARG A 83 -5.63 -26.17 -9.35
CA ARG A 83 -4.75 -26.82 -10.34
C ARG A 83 -3.93 -25.78 -11.09
N LEU A 84 -2.61 -25.76 -10.82
CA LEU A 84 -1.68 -24.75 -11.33
C LEU A 84 -1.84 -24.48 -12.84
N ASP A 85 -1.87 -25.52 -13.68
CA ASP A 85 -1.88 -25.35 -15.14
C ASP A 85 -3.28 -25.04 -15.70
N LYS A 86 -4.34 -25.46 -15.02
CA LYS A 86 -5.72 -25.26 -15.47
C LYS A 86 -6.30 -23.95 -14.94
N ASP A 87 -6.10 -23.68 -13.67
CA ASP A 87 -6.80 -22.62 -12.97
C ASP A 87 -6.02 -21.30 -13.01
N CYS A 88 -4.68 -21.36 -13.17
CA CYS A 88 -3.79 -20.20 -13.14
C CYS A 88 -3.12 -19.95 -14.50
N TRP A 89 -2.77 -18.68 -14.76
CA TRP A 89 -1.69 -18.30 -15.66
C TRP A 89 -0.39 -18.27 -14.87
N LYS A 90 0.72 -18.58 -15.53
CA LYS A 90 2.07 -18.57 -14.97
C LYS A 90 2.97 -17.66 -15.78
N THR A 91 3.74 -16.82 -15.11
CA THR A 91 4.77 -15.98 -15.70
C THR A 91 5.95 -15.81 -14.74
N ASN A 92 7.04 -15.25 -15.24
CA ASN A 92 8.15 -14.77 -14.42
C ASN A 92 8.27 -13.26 -14.57
N VAL A 93 8.77 -12.58 -13.54
CA VAL A 93 9.06 -11.13 -13.60
C VAL A 93 10.29 -10.85 -14.43
N ILE A 94 11.24 -11.79 -14.49
CA ILE A 94 12.32 -11.87 -15.46
C ILE A 94 11.97 -13.00 -16.42
N THR A 95 11.77 -12.69 -17.70
CA THR A 95 11.30 -13.67 -18.69
C THR A 95 12.40 -14.42 -19.43
N CYS A 96 13.66 -14.19 -19.08
CA CYS A 96 14.86 -14.89 -19.59
C CYS A 96 15.59 -15.51 -18.40
N ARG A 97 16.16 -16.70 -18.58
CA ARG A 97 16.93 -17.35 -17.52
C ARG A 97 18.23 -16.57 -17.20
N PRO A 98 18.50 -16.20 -15.94
CA PRO A 98 19.80 -15.68 -15.54
C PRO A 98 20.89 -16.77 -15.62
N PRO A 99 22.17 -16.42 -15.89
CA PRO A 99 23.30 -17.34 -15.82
C PRO A 99 23.30 -18.07 -14.46
N SER A 100 23.65 -19.35 -14.45
CA SER A 100 23.73 -20.17 -13.22
C SER A 100 22.49 -20.19 -12.33
N ASN A 101 21.33 -19.71 -12.81
CA ASN A 101 20.11 -19.43 -12.03
C ASN A 101 20.33 -18.41 -10.90
N ASP A 102 21.22 -17.44 -11.12
CA ASP A 102 21.48 -16.37 -10.16
C ASP A 102 20.24 -15.52 -9.90
N THR A 103 20.17 -14.92 -8.71
CA THR A 103 19.11 -13.96 -8.39
C THR A 103 19.24 -12.73 -9.29
N PRO A 104 18.16 -12.32 -9.98
CA PRO A 104 18.17 -11.13 -10.83
C PRO A 104 18.53 -9.86 -10.06
N THR A 105 19.31 -8.98 -10.69
CA THR A 105 19.61 -7.66 -10.14
C THR A 105 18.41 -6.73 -10.20
N ASP A 106 18.40 -5.67 -9.39
CA ASP A 106 17.33 -4.67 -9.38
C ASP A 106 17.19 -3.95 -10.74
N ASP A 107 18.30 -3.75 -11.46
CA ASP A 107 18.30 -3.20 -12.81
C ASP A 107 17.65 -4.14 -13.83
N GLN A 108 17.94 -5.44 -13.75
CA GLN A 108 17.30 -6.45 -14.59
C GLN A 108 15.79 -6.53 -14.31
N ILE A 109 15.38 -6.50 -13.04
CA ILE A 109 13.98 -6.49 -12.62
C ILE A 109 13.29 -5.25 -13.19
N THR A 110 13.90 -4.08 -13.06
CA THR A 110 13.37 -2.81 -13.57
C THR A 110 13.27 -2.81 -15.09
N ALA A 111 14.30 -3.30 -15.79
CA ALA A 111 14.32 -3.39 -17.25
C ALA A 111 13.24 -4.35 -17.80
N CYS A 112 12.92 -5.43 -17.08
CA CYS A 112 11.93 -6.44 -17.50
C CYS A 112 10.50 -6.13 -17.04
N ARG A 113 10.30 -5.27 -16.01
CA ARG A 113 8.98 -4.90 -15.46
C ARG A 113 7.90 -4.60 -16.51
N PRO A 114 8.17 -3.87 -17.61
CA PRO A 114 7.16 -3.59 -18.63
C PRO A 114 6.52 -4.86 -19.23
N ASN A 115 7.25 -5.99 -19.31
CA ASN A 115 6.71 -7.26 -19.78
C ASN A 115 5.63 -7.79 -18.83
N LEU A 116 5.88 -7.73 -17.52
CA LEU A 116 4.89 -8.11 -16.52
C LEU A 116 3.65 -7.23 -16.59
N ILE A 117 3.82 -5.91 -16.65
CA ILE A 117 2.70 -4.95 -16.73
C ILE A 117 1.87 -5.19 -18.00
N LYS A 118 2.52 -5.40 -19.17
CA LYS A 118 1.84 -5.75 -20.41
C LYS A 118 1.05 -7.05 -20.28
N THR A 119 1.60 -8.05 -19.62
CA THR A 119 0.96 -9.32 -19.34
C THR A 119 -0.29 -9.13 -18.48
N ILE A 120 -0.20 -8.40 -17.37
CA ILE A 120 -1.32 -8.11 -16.48
C ILE A 120 -2.44 -7.36 -17.23
N LYS A 121 -2.09 -6.31 -17.99
CA LYS A 121 -3.06 -5.55 -18.79
C LYS A 121 -3.77 -6.41 -19.85
N LYS A 122 -3.06 -7.36 -20.46
CA LYS A 122 -3.63 -8.28 -21.47
C LYS A 122 -4.57 -9.32 -20.85
N LEU A 123 -4.14 -9.95 -19.75
CA LEU A 123 -4.86 -11.06 -19.13
C LEU A 123 -5.99 -10.59 -18.20
N LYS A 124 -5.88 -9.38 -17.63
CA LYS A 124 -6.84 -8.80 -16.68
C LYS A 124 -7.20 -9.78 -15.54
N PRO A 125 -6.20 -10.31 -14.79
CA PRO A 125 -6.45 -11.25 -13.72
C PRO A 125 -7.27 -10.60 -12.59
N ASN A 126 -8.05 -11.42 -11.86
CA ASN A 126 -8.68 -10.98 -10.60
C ASN A 126 -7.66 -11.00 -9.46
N THR A 127 -6.72 -11.96 -9.50
CA THR A 127 -5.69 -12.16 -8.47
C THR A 127 -4.32 -12.32 -9.10
N ILE A 128 -3.32 -11.64 -8.51
CA ILE A 128 -1.91 -11.70 -8.90
C ILE A 128 -1.12 -12.18 -7.69
N ILE A 129 -0.60 -13.39 -7.73
CA ILE A 129 0.23 -13.96 -6.66
C ILE A 129 1.70 -13.68 -7.01
N LEU A 130 2.40 -12.97 -6.11
CA LEU A 130 3.81 -12.63 -6.26
C LEU A 130 4.67 -13.59 -5.42
N LEU A 131 5.50 -14.39 -6.09
CA LEU A 131 6.37 -15.36 -5.44
C LEU A 131 7.78 -14.78 -5.22
N GLY A 132 8.09 -14.45 -3.97
CA GLY A 132 9.41 -13.97 -3.55
C GLY A 132 9.66 -12.47 -3.77
N MET A 133 10.85 -12.03 -3.33
CA MET A 133 11.19 -10.60 -3.27
C MET A 133 11.36 -9.97 -4.66
N SER A 134 11.90 -10.69 -5.63
CA SER A 134 12.06 -10.19 -7.02
C SER A 134 10.71 -9.84 -7.64
N SER A 135 9.66 -10.65 -7.36
CA SER A 135 8.31 -10.39 -7.83
C SER A 135 7.69 -9.17 -7.16
N VAL A 136 7.93 -8.98 -5.87
CA VAL A 136 7.55 -7.78 -5.11
C VAL A 136 8.24 -6.54 -5.68
N LYS A 137 9.57 -6.58 -5.85
CA LYS A 137 10.37 -5.49 -6.45
C LYS A 137 9.95 -5.16 -7.89
N SER A 138 9.38 -6.12 -8.61
CA SER A 138 8.89 -5.90 -9.97
C SER A 138 7.53 -5.19 -10.01
N LEU A 139 6.54 -5.62 -9.22
CA LEU A 139 5.17 -5.10 -9.34
C LEU A 139 4.85 -3.98 -8.34
N ILE A 140 5.28 -4.10 -7.09
CA ILE A 140 4.89 -3.14 -6.04
C ILE A 140 5.30 -1.70 -6.38
N PRO A 141 6.50 -1.37 -6.93
CA PRO A 141 6.83 0.00 -7.32
C PRO A 141 5.93 0.59 -8.43
N TYR A 142 5.18 -0.24 -9.14
CA TYR A 142 4.20 0.21 -10.12
C TYR A 142 2.88 0.68 -9.47
N ILE A 143 2.54 0.12 -8.30
CA ILE A 143 1.28 0.36 -7.58
C ILE A 143 1.48 1.01 -6.20
N TRP A 144 2.70 1.33 -5.82
CA TRP A 144 3.08 1.93 -4.55
C TRP A 144 4.25 2.89 -4.75
N LYS A 145 4.12 4.13 -4.29
CA LYS A 145 5.11 5.19 -4.57
C LYS A 145 6.25 5.26 -3.55
N ASP A 146 6.06 4.70 -2.36
CA ASP A 146 7.12 4.68 -1.34
C ASP A 146 8.09 3.51 -1.54
N SER A 147 9.19 3.53 -0.77
CA SER A 147 10.21 2.48 -0.83
C SER A 147 9.63 1.11 -0.49
N VAL A 148 9.90 0.15 -1.36
CA VAL A 148 9.54 -1.26 -1.16
C VAL A 148 10.40 -1.91 -0.08
N GLY A 149 11.63 -1.41 0.13
CA GLY A 149 12.62 -2.02 1.00
C GLY A 149 13.19 -3.32 0.43
N ASN A 150 14.03 -3.99 1.22
CA ASN A 150 14.72 -5.21 0.81
C ASN A 150 14.24 -6.47 1.54
N THR A 151 13.24 -6.36 2.41
CA THR A 151 12.72 -7.48 3.20
C THR A 151 11.35 -7.93 2.71
N LEU A 152 11.26 -9.19 2.32
CA LEU A 152 10.00 -9.79 1.88
C LEU A 152 8.97 -9.85 3.01
N GLY A 153 9.41 -10.00 4.26
CA GLY A 153 8.55 -10.18 5.43
C GLY A 153 7.47 -9.11 5.57
N LYS A 154 7.80 -7.84 5.28
CA LYS A 154 6.82 -6.73 5.29
C LYS A 154 5.61 -6.98 4.37
N TRP A 155 5.82 -7.67 3.25
CA TRP A 155 4.86 -7.81 2.16
C TRP A 155 4.06 -9.12 2.19
N THR A 156 4.62 -10.20 2.76
CA THR A 156 3.99 -11.52 2.70
C THR A 156 2.63 -11.57 3.38
N GLY A 157 1.71 -12.31 2.75
CA GLY A 157 0.39 -12.63 3.34
C GLY A 157 -0.67 -11.54 3.24
N TRP A 158 -0.34 -10.35 2.73
CA TRP A 158 -1.34 -9.35 2.38
C TRP A 158 -2.10 -9.75 1.12
N ASN A 159 -3.37 -9.38 1.06
CA ASN A 159 -4.19 -9.40 -0.15
C ASN A 159 -4.51 -7.94 -0.46
N ILE A 160 -3.64 -7.29 -1.23
CA ILE A 160 -3.68 -5.85 -1.50
C ILE A 160 -4.69 -5.59 -2.62
N PRO A 161 -5.77 -4.84 -2.37
CA PRO A 161 -6.72 -4.48 -3.42
C PRO A 161 -6.17 -3.31 -4.25
N SER A 162 -5.44 -3.58 -5.34
CA SER A 162 -4.83 -2.52 -6.13
C SER A 162 -5.87 -1.76 -6.96
N GLN A 163 -6.06 -0.47 -6.68
CA GLN A 163 -6.92 0.41 -7.48
C GLN A 163 -6.42 0.51 -8.93
N LYS A 164 -5.12 0.69 -9.12
CA LYS A 164 -4.49 0.86 -10.44
C LYS A 164 -4.69 -0.33 -11.37
N LEU A 165 -4.75 -1.55 -10.82
CA LEU A 165 -4.90 -2.79 -11.58
C LEU A 165 -6.33 -3.33 -11.52
N ASN A 166 -7.14 -2.88 -10.59
CA ASN A 166 -8.39 -3.49 -10.15
C ASN A 166 -8.24 -5.02 -10.00
N ALA A 167 -7.24 -5.42 -9.22
CA ALA A 167 -6.89 -6.81 -8.96
C ALA A 167 -6.33 -6.97 -7.56
N TRP A 168 -6.50 -8.13 -6.95
CA TRP A 168 -5.84 -8.51 -5.70
C TRP A 168 -4.37 -8.80 -5.96
N VAL A 169 -3.46 -8.13 -5.27
CA VAL A 169 -2.02 -8.39 -5.33
C VAL A 169 -1.59 -9.07 -4.03
N CYS A 170 -1.13 -10.31 -4.14
CA CYS A 170 -0.94 -11.23 -3.02
C CYS A 170 0.52 -11.72 -2.94
N PRO A 171 1.43 -10.98 -2.29
CA PRO A 171 2.81 -11.40 -2.11
C PRO A 171 2.93 -12.57 -1.12
N THR A 172 3.78 -13.53 -1.46
CA THR A 172 4.12 -14.65 -0.58
C THR A 172 5.56 -15.13 -0.82
N TYR A 173 5.98 -16.15 -0.08
CA TYR A 173 7.30 -16.74 -0.24
C TYR A 173 7.49 -17.39 -1.61
N HIS A 174 8.72 -17.46 -2.09
CA HIS A 174 9.05 -18.27 -3.26
C HIS A 174 9.15 -19.76 -2.85
N PRO A 175 8.59 -20.72 -3.62
CA PRO A 175 8.62 -22.13 -3.25
C PRO A 175 10.02 -22.70 -3.03
N SER A 176 11.05 -22.18 -3.73
CA SER A 176 12.45 -22.58 -3.50
C SER A 176 12.94 -22.28 -2.08
N TYR A 177 12.32 -21.33 -1.38
CA TYR A 177 12.65 -21.05 0.02
C TYR A 177 12.23 -22.21 0.93
N LEU A 178 11.08 -22.84 0.66
CA LEU A 178 10.67 -24.04 1.38
C LEU A 178 11.61 -25.22 1.16
N LEU A 179 12.10 -25.41 -0.07
CA LEU A 179 13.07 -26.46 -0.40
C LEU A 179 14.37 -26.31 0.40
N ARG A 180 14.86 -25.06 0.54
CA ARG A 180 16.09 -24.76 1.27
C ARG A 180 15.95 -24.88 2.79
N THR A 181 14.82 -24.43 3.34
CA THR A 181 14.63 -24.35 4.79
C THR A 181 14.04 -25.61 5.40
N LYS A 182 13.31 -26.42 4.62
CA LYS A 182 12.59 -27.63 5.05
C LYS A 182 11.72 -27.36 6.30
N ASN A 183 11.11 -26.17 6.40
CA ASN A 183 10.37 -25.69 7.56
C ASN A 183 8.86 -25.92 7.34
N GLU A 184 8.25 -26.81 8.10
CA GLU A 184 6.82 -27.18 8.00
C GLU A 184 5.91 -26.02 8.39
N LEU A 185 6.29 -25.21 9.39
CA LEU A 185 5.52 -24.02 9.77
C LEU A 185 5.46 -23.02 8.62
N LEU A 186 6.59 -22.78 7.95
CA LEU A 186 6.64 -21.89 6.78
C LEU A 186 5.79 -22.43 5.63
N GLN A 187 5.77 -23.75 5.44
CA GLN A 187 4.89 -24.39 4.45
C GLN A 187 3.42 -24.15 4.79
N THR A 188 3.01 -24.32 6.03
CA THR A 188 1.65 -24.04 6.52
C THR A 188 1.26 -22.59 6.34
N ILE A 189 2.17 -21.65 6.67
CA ILE A 189 1.96 -20.22 6.46
C ILE A 189 1.76 -19.91 4.97
N MET A 190 2.64 -20.42 4.10
CA MET A 190 2.54 -20.21 2.66
C MET A 190 1.24 -20.80 2.08
N GLN A 191 0.84 -22.00 2.52
CA GLN A 191 -0.44 -22.60 2.15
C GLN A 191 -1.62 -21.71 2.55
N GLY A 192 -1.59 -21.15 3.77
CA GLY A 192 -2.59 -20.18 4.24
C GLY A 192 -2.64 -18.91 3.37
N HIS A 193 -1.46 -18.37 2.95
CA HIS A 193 -1.40 -17.24 2.03
C HIS A 193 -2.03 -17.58 0.68
N LEU A 194 -1.67 -18.72 0.09
CA LEU A 194 -2.21 -19.18 -1.19
C LEU A 194 -3.71 -19.42 -1.12
N LYS A 195 -4.20 -20.04 -0.04
CA LYS A 195 -5.64 -20.27 0.18
C LYS A 195 -6.42 -18.96 0.19
N ARG A 196 -5.96 -17.95 0.96
CA ARG A 196 -6.61 -16.63 0.98
C ARG A 196 -6.57 -15.94 -0.38
N ALA A 197 -5.42 -15.96 -1.07
CA ALA A 197 -5.28 -15.37 -2.40
C ALA A 197 -6.17 -16.03 -3.45
N CYS A 198 -6.26 -17.37 -3.44
CA CYS A 198 -7.07 -18.12 -4.40
C CYS A 198 -8.57 -18.08 -4.11
N ASN A 199 -9.00 -17.65 -2.93
CA ASN A 199 -10.43 -17.50 -2.59
C ASN A 199 -11.06 -16.23 -3.15
N HIS A 200 -10.30 -15.32 -3.77
CA HIS A 200 -10.86 -14.18 -4.47
C HIS A 200 -11.44 -14.61 -5.81
N GLU A 201 -12.76 -14.70 -5.91
CA GLU A 201 -13.48 -15.09 -7.15
C GLU A 201 -13.68 -13.92 -8.09
N SER A 202 -13.71 -12.68 -7.54
CA SER A 202 -13.92 -11.44 -8.27
C SER A 202 -12.77 -10.46 -8.08
N LYS A 203 -12.81 -9.38 -8.83
CA LYS A 203 -11.98 -8.19 -8.61
C LYS A 203 -12.31 -7.54 -7.27
N PRO A 204 -11.39 -6.67 -6.73
CA PRO A 204 -11.66 -5.93 -5.50
C PRO A 204 -12.93 -5.07 -5.56
N TRP A 205 -13.19 -4.46 -6.72
CA TRP A 205 -14.34 -3.56 -6.90
C TRP A 205 -15.00 -3.70 -8.26
N ASP A 206 -16.30 -3.52 -8.30
CA ASP A 206 -17.05 -3.26 -9.52
C ASP A 206 -16.76 -1.84 -10.01
N LYS A 207 -16.80 -0.86 -9.08
CA LYS A 207 -16.39 0.53 -9.30
C LYS A 207 -15.31 0.90 -8.30
N ILE A 208 -14.15 1.29 -8.80
CA ILE A 208 -13.01 1.70 -7.97
C ILE A 208 -13.41 2.95 -7.16
N PRO A 209 -13.23 2.97 -5.82
CA PRO A 209 -13.55 4.11 -4.99
C PRO A 209 -12.61 5.30 -5.30
N ASP A 210 -13.18 6.50 -5.28
CA ASP A 210 -12.45 7.76 -5.45
C ASP A 210 -12.57 8.54 -4.14
N TYR A 211 -11.70 8.24 -3.20
CA TYR A 211 -11.74 8.82 -1.85
C TYR A 211 -11.51 10.33 -1.84
N GLU A 212 -10.78 10.88 -2.82
CA GLU A 212 -10.54 12.33 -2.91
C GLU A 212 -11.85 13.10 -3.13
N LYS A 213 -12.78 12.54 -3.92
CA LYS A 213 -14.09 13.15 -4.15
C LYS A 213 -15.05 13.07 -2.96
N GLU A 214 -14.74 12.21 -1.99
CA GLU A 214 -15.55 12.05 -0.78
C GLU A 214 -15.15 13.07 0.32
N VAL A 215 -14.10 13.88 0.09
CA VAL A 215 -13.66 14.92 1.01
C VAL A 215 -14.31 16.25 0.67
N GLU A 216 -15.17 16.74 1.57
CA GLU A 216 -15.75 18.07 1.52
C GLU A 216 -14.76 19.09 2.12
N ILE A 217 -14.19 19.95 1.27
CA ILE A 217 -13.28 21.03 1.71
C ILE A 217 -14.11 22.24 2.12
N ILE A 218 -14.01 22.68 3.38
CA ILE A 218 -14.74 23.81 3.93
C ILE A 218 -13.76 24.89 4.41
N THR A 219 -13.51 25.88 3.59
CA THR A 219 -12.56 26.95 3.89
C THR A 219 -13.11 28.07 4.82
N ARG A 220 -14.44 28.20 4.95
CA ARG A 220 -15.05 29.22 5.84
C ARG A 220 -15.26 28.65 7.24
N PRO A 221 -14.65 29.23 8.30
CA PRO A 221 -14.76 28.73 9.68
C PRO A 221 -16.20 28.58 10.18
N SER A 222 -17.07 29.54 9.89
CA SER A 222 -18.49 29.49 10.30
C SER A 222 -19.27 28.34 9.63
N LYS A 223 -18.99 28.03 8.35
CA LYS A 223 -19.56 26.85 7.66
C LYS A 223 -19.02 25.55 8.25
N ALA A 224 -17.71 25.49 8.55
CA ALA A 224 -17.10 24.35 9.20
C ALA A 224 -17.71 24.12 10.58
N ALA A 225 -17.87 25.17 11.39
CA ALA A 225 -18.50 25.08 12.70
C ALA A 225 -19.93 24.54 12.63
N LYS A 226 -20.72 24.99 11.65
CA LYS A 226 -22.08 24.45 11.41
C LYS A 226 -22.05 22.95 11.11
N ALA A 227 -21.18 22.52 10.18
CA ALA A 227 -21.04 21.11 9.81
C ALA A 227 -20.59 20.25 10.99
N ILE A 228 -19.59 20.70 11.77
CA ILE A 228 -19.09 19.99 12.95
C ILE A 228 -20.19 19.84 14.01
N ARG A 229 -20.95 20.90 14.31
CA ARG A 229 -22.08 20.82 15.26
C ARG A 229 -23.20 19.90 14.78
N GLU A 230 -23.44 19.85 13.48
CA GLU A 230 -24.38 18.88 12.87
C GLU A 230 -23.89 17.44 13.11
N MET A 231 -22.61 17.16 12.81
CA MET A 231 -22.00 15.84 13.11
C MET A 231 -22.07 15.51 14.60
N THR A 232 -21.84 16.49 15.47
CA THR A 232 -21.94 16.32 16.93
C THR A 232 -23.36 15.93 17.37
N ARG A 233 -24.39 16.54 16.76
CA ARG A 233 -25.79 16.18 17.05
C ARG A 233 -26.17 14.79 16.56
N LEU A 234 -25.68 14.38 15.39
CA LEU A 234 -25.91 13.03 14.85
C LEU A 234 -25.26 11.94 15.71
N ALA A 235 -24.23 12.30 16.49
CA ALA A 235 -23.56 11.45 17.48
C ALA A 235 -23.01 10.12 16.95
N HIS A 236 -22.79 10.00 15.63
CA HIS A 236 -22.14 8.82 15.06
C HIS A 236 -20.64 8.83 15.36
N PRO A 237 -19.99 7.64 15.44
CA PRO A 237 -18.55 7.54 15.62
C PRO A 237 -17.79 8.27 14.52
N ILE A 238 -16.63 8.84 14.88
CA ILE A 238 -15.79 9.60 13.95
C ILE A 238 -14.35 9.08 13.95
N SER A 239 -13.63 9.30 12.84
CA SER A 239 -12.19 9.47 12.84
C SER A 239 -11.85 10.94 12.65
N PHE A 240 -10.72 11.39 13.18
CA PHE A 240 -10.25 12.75 12.96
C PHE A 240 -8.72 12.81 13.02
N ASP A 241 -8.16 13.78 12.31
CA ASP A 241 -6.73 13.99 12.20
C ASP A 241 -6.40 15.50 12.18
N TYR A 242 -5.19 15.84 12.65
CA TYR A 242 -4.63 17.18 12.60
C TYR A 242 -3.44 17.27 11.67
N GLU A 243 -3.39 18.29 10.82
CA GLU A 243 -2.16 18.72 10.20
C GLU A 243 -1.51 19.85 10.98
N THR A 244 -0.24 19.68 11.32
CA THR A 244 0.48 20.56 12.23
C THR A 244 1.82 21.01 11.65
N THR A 245 2.32 22.13 12.17
CA THR A 245 3.63 22.68 11.77
C THR A 245 4.82 21.90 12.34
N CYS A 246 4.61 21.03 13.32
CA CYS A 246 5.65 20.19 13.91
C CYS A 246 5.05 19.04 14.73
N ILE A 247 5.89 18.09 15.14
CA ILE A 247 5.43 16.92 15.92
C ILE A 247 5.08 17.28 17.37
N LYS A 248 5.79 18.26 17.97
CA LYS A 248 5.65 18.58 19.39
C LYS A 248 4.94 19.92 19.56
N PRO A 249 3.76 19.97 20.21
CA PRO A 249 3.01 21.21 20.39
C PRO A 249 3.69 22.22 21.34
N GLU A 250 4.78 21.86 22.01
CA GLU A 250 5.56 22.73 22.90
C GLU A 250 6.64 23.54 22.16
N GLU A 251 6.90 23.24 20.89
CA GLU A 251 7.89 23.98 20.10
C GLU A 251 7.42 25.39 19.80
N ILE A 252 8.38 26.31 19.74
CA ILE A 252 8.08 27.72 19.40
C ILE A 252 7.56 27.80 17.98
N GLY A 253 6.40 28.41 17.77
CA GLY A 253 5.72 28.49 16.48
C GLY A 253 4.95 27.21 16.10
N ALA A 254 4.71 26.33 17.07
CA ALA A 254 3.87 25.14 16.88
C ALA A 254 2.40 25.52 16.73
N GLU A 255 1.78 25.12 15.62
CA GLU A 255 0.38 25.41 15.29
C GLU A 255 -0.30 24.17 14.68
N ILE A 256 -1.61 24.04 14.93
CA ILE A 256 -2.48 23.21 14.09
C ILE A 256 -2.85 24.05 12.88
N VAL A 257 -2.67 23.49 11.67
CA VAL A 257 -2.97 24.17 10.39
C VAL A 257 -4.38 23.82 9.93
N SER A 258 -4.76 22.56 10.04
CA SER A 258 -6.07 22.07 9.66
C SER A 258 -6.52 20.92 10.56
N CYS A 259 -7.82 20.65 10.50
CA CYS A 259 -8.41 19.45 11.08
C CYS A 259 -9.37 18.85 10.07
N SER A 260 -9.46 17.53 10.09
CA SER A 260 -10.45 16.79 9.32
C SER A 260 -11.24 15.83 10.21
N VAL A 261 -12.48 15.56 9.84
CA VAL A 261 -13.39 14.65 10.55
C VAL A 261 -14.13 13.80 9.52
N CYS A 262 -14.03 12.48 9.65
CA CYS A 262 -14.85 11.53 8.90
C CYS A 262 -15.88 10.89 9.85
N GLN A 263 -17.14 11.09 9.59
CA GLN A 263 -18.22 10.54 10.39
C GLN A 263 -18.78 9.28 9.74
N ASN A 264 -18.69 8.17 10.44
CA ASN A 264 -19.22 6.86 10.07
C ASN A 264 -18.81 6.33 8.67
N GLY A 265 -17.83 6.98 8.02
CA GLY A 265 -17.43 6.69 6.63
C GLY A 265 -18.40 7.21 5.56
N GLU A 266 -19.37 8.05 5.94
CA GLU A 266 -20.40 8.57 5.05
C GLU A 266 -20.17 10.04 4.69
N ARG A 267 -19.57 10.81 5.59
CA ARG A 267 -19.27 12.22 5.37
C ARG A 267 -17.89 12.56 5.93
N THR A 268 -17.03 13.13 5.09
CA THR A 268 -15.70 13.61 5.49
C THR A 268 -15.59 15.09 5.19
N ILE A 269 -15.24 15.88 6.19
CA ILE A 269 -14.97 17.32 6.07
C ILE A 269 -13.53 17.62 6.46
N ALA A 270 -12.91 18.59 5.79
CA ALA A 270 -11.60 19.13 6.15
C ALA A 270 -11.66 20.65 6.15
N TYR A 271 -11.08 21.30 7.16
CA TYR A 271 -11.21 22.73 7.40
C TYR A 271 -9.96 23.33 8.05
N PRO A 272 -9.68 24.64 7.82
CA PRO A 272 -8.62 25.35 8.53
C PRO A 272 -8.91 25.39 10.04
N TRP A 273 -7.87 25.30 10.85
CA TRP A 273 -7.99 25.38 12.30
C TRP A 273 -8.08 26.83 12.77
N GLU A 274 -9.25 27.45 12.60
CA GLU A 274 -9.47 28.89 12.81
C GLU A 274 -10.82 29.18 13.43
N ALA A 275 -10.90 30.28 14.19
CA ALA A 275 -12.13 30.93 14.68
C ALA A 275 -13.17 29.92 15.21
N GLU A 276 -14.43 30.05 14.78
CA GLU A 276 -15.58 29.26 15.27
C GLU A 276 -15.42 27.74 15.01
N ALA A 277 -14.59 27.35 14.04
CA ALA A 277 -14.32 25.93 13.78
C ALA A 277 -13.56 25.29 14.97
N ILE A 278 -12.70 26.05 15.66
CA ILE A 278 -12.00 25.60 16.87
C ILE A 278 -12.99 25.29 17.98
N ASP A 279 -13.95 26.20 18.23
CA ASP A 279 -14.96 26.04 19.28
C ASP A 279 -15.86 24.83 19.02
N ALA A 280 -16.34 24.69 17.78
CA ALA A 280 -17.15 23.54 17.39
C ALA A 280 -16.37 22.22 17.50
N SER A 281 -15.08 22.21 17.14
CA SER A 281 -14.20 21.05 17.30
C SER A 281 -14.01 20.71 18.78
N ALA A 282 -13.85 21.74 19.64
CA ALA A 282 -13.74 21.57 21.09
C ALA A 282 -15.00 20.93 21.69
N GLU A 283 -16.19 21.34 21.24
CA GLU A 283 -17.48 20.74 21.60
C GLU A 283 -17.50 19.25 21.21
N LEU A 284 -17.12 18.90 19.96
CA LEU A 284 -17.05 17.54 19.45
C LEU A 284 -16.06 16.69 20.24
N PHE A 285 -14.86 17.20 20.55
CA PHE A 285 -13.81 16.45 21.24
C PHE A 285 -14.09 16.25 22.73
N ARG A 286 -14.88 17.11 23.36
CA ARG A 286 -15.40 16.92 24.74
C ARG A 286 -16.57 15.93 24.79
N SER A 287 -17.23 15.65 23.66
CA SER A 287 -18.38 14.73 23.62
C SER A 287 -17.96 13.28 23.89
N LYS A 288 -18.91 12.44 24.29
CA LYS A 288 -18.73 10.99 24.48
C LYS A 288 -18.79 10.19 23.16
N ILE A 289 -18.93 10.86 22.03
CA ILE A 289 -18.90 10.23 20.70
C ILE A 289 -17.61 9.41 20.58
N LYS A 290 -17.73 8.20 20.04
CA LYS A 290 -16.56 7.33 19.83
C LYS A 290 -15.62 7.92 18.80
N LYS A 291 -14.34 8.04 19.14
CA LYS A 291 -13.31 8.59 18.29
C LYS A 291 -12.26 7.55 17.92
N VAL A 292 -11.88 7.56 16.67
CA VAL A 292 -10.85 6.73 16.05
C VAL A 292 -9.73 7.66 15.58
N GLY A 293 -8.49 7.20 15.66
CA GLY A 293 -7.33 7.91 15.13
C GLY A 293 -6.15 6.96 14.94
N ALA A 294 -5.05 7.48 14.47
CA ALA A 294 -3.79 6.74 14.36
C ALA A 294 -2.74 7.38 15.27
N ASN A 295 -2.23 6.65 16.26
CA ASN A 295 -1.34 7.22 17.29
C ASN A 295 -2.03 8.34 18.08
N ILE A 296 -3.19 8.05 18.61
CA ILE A 296 -4.11 8.99 19.30
C ILE A 296 -3.44 9.87 20.37
N LYS A 297 -2.25 9.48 20.84
CA LYS A 297 -1.45 10.32 21.74
C LYS A 297 -1.04 11.65 21.11
N PHE A 298 -0.89 11.69 19.79
CA PHE A 298 -0.53 12.91 19.08
C PHE A 298 -1.68 13.91 19.12
N GLU A 299 -2.89 13.50 18.70
CA GLU A 299 -4.08 14.35 18.70
C GLU A 299 -4.46 14.79 20.13
N ASP A 300 -4.39 13.88 21.09
CA ASP A 300 -4.70 14.19 22.49
C ASP A 300 -3.70 15.19 23.09
N ARG A 301 -2.41 15.07 22.77
CA ARG A 301 -1.36 16.00 23.23
C ARG A 301 -1.56 17.40 22.64
N TRP A 302 -1.85 17.51 21.33
CA TRP A 302 -2.15 18.79 20.71
C TRP A 302 -3.41 19.41 21.27
N THR A 303 -4.48 18.64 21.44
CA THR A 303 -5.74 19.10 22.05
C THR A 303 -5.51 19.60 23.47
N ARG A 304 -4.79 18.87 24.32
CA ARG A 304 -4.45 19.31 25.69
C ARG A 304 -3.65 20.60 25.71
N ARG A 305 -2.69 20.72 24.80
CA ARG A 305 -1.82 21.91 24.76
C ARG A 305 -2.59 23.17 24.38
N LEU A 306 -3.46 23.10 23.38
CA LEU A 306 -4.17 24.25 22.83
C LEU A 306 -5.53 24.50 23.47
N LEU A 307 -6.31 23.44 23.70
CA LEU A 307 -7.69 23.54 24.19
C LEU A 307 -7.82 23.28 25.70
N ARG A 308 -6.71 22.93 26.40
CA ARG A 308 -6.63 22.71 27.86
C ARG A 308 -7.50 21.57 28.40
N PHE A 309 -7.86 20.60 27.56
CA PHE A 309 -8.53 19.36 27.96
C PHE A 309 -8.09 18.20 27.06
N GLY A 310 -8.22 16.97 27.54
CA GLY A 310 -8.00 15.75 26.75
C GLY A 310 -9.25 15.34 25.99
N VAL A 311 -9.06 14.78 24.79
CA VAL A 311 -10.13 14.26 23.97
C VAL A 311 -10.91 13.16 24.71
N LYS A 312 -12.25 13.26 24.72
CA LYS A 312 -13.12 12.26 25.33
C LYS A 312 -13.60 11.22 24.30
N GLY A 313 -13.90 10.03 24.74
CA GLY A 313 -14.49 8.99 23.89
C GLY A 313 -13.53 8.30 22.93
N TRP A 314 -12.21 8.32 23.18
CA TRP A 314 -11.28 7.49 22.45
C TRP A 314 -11.73 6.02 22.47
N TYR A 315 -11.84 5.44 21.30
CA TYR A 315 -12.38 4.08 21.12
C TYR A 315 -11.42 3.14 20.40
N TRP A 316 -10.64 3.66 19.44
CA TRP A 316 -9.75 2.84 18.63
C TRP A 316 -8.53 3.63 18.17
N ASP A 317 -7.35 3.01 18.32
CA ASP A 317 -6.10 3.48 17.74
C ASP A 317 -5.68 2.51 16.63
N THR A 318 -5.70 2.96 15.38
CA THR A 318 -5.41 2.11 14.22
C THR A 318 -3.96 1.66 14.17
N MET A 319 -3.02 2.45 14.73
CA MET A 319 -1.61 2.08 14.81
C MET A 319 -1.40 0.96 15.83
N ILE A 320 -1.96 1.08 17.02
CA ILE A 320 -1.89 0.04 18.07
C ILE A 320 -2.60 -1.23 17.59
N ALA A 321 -3.78 -1.11 16.99
CA ALA A 321 -4.52 -2.24 16.45
C ALA A 321 -3.76 -2.96 15.33
N SER A 322 -3.02 -2.23 14.49
CA SER A 322 -2.13 -2.84 13.49
C SER A 322 -1.05 -3.68 14.16
N HIS A 323 -0.43 -3.19 15.24
CA HIS A 323 0.60 -3.91 15.97
C HIS A 323 0.06 -5.15 16.69
N VAL A 324 -1.15 -5.08 17.23
CA VAL A 324 -1.81 -6.23 17.88
C VAL A 324 -2.15 -7.34 16.87
N LEU A 325 -2.62 -6.97 15.68
CA LEU A 325 -2.95 -7.91 14.61
C LEU A 325 -1.71 -8.52 13.97
N ASP A 326 -0.61 -7.75 13.89
CA ASP A 326 0.61 -8.13 13.20
C ASP A 326 1.79 -7.31 13.74
N ASN A 327 2.73 -7.97 14.41
CA ASN A 327 3.86 -7.33 15.06
C ASN A 327 5.08 -7.11 14.15
N ARG A 328 4.95 -7.31 12.84
CA ARG A 328 6.04 -7.08 11.89
C ARG A 328 6.44 -5.61 11.86
N SER A 329 7.75 -5.36 11.69
CA SER A 329 8.29 -4.00 11.63
C SER A 329 7.84 -3.26 10.35
N GLY A 330 7.58 -1.95 10.49
CA GLY A 330 7.33 -1.04 9.37
C GLY A 330 5.96 -1.17 8.70
N ILE A 331 4.97 -1.75 9.38
CA ILE A 331 3.62 -1.94 8.83
C ILE A 331 2.54 -1.08 9.50
N THR A 332 2.84 -0.38 10.58
CA THR A 332 1.82 0.28 11.41
C THR A 332 1.41 1.68 10.93
N SER A 333 2.12 2.26 9.96
CA SER A 333 1.78 3.61 9.47
C SER A 333 0.45 3.62 8.71
N VAL A 334 -0.31 4.73 8.83
CA VAL A 334 -1.57 4.94 8.10
C VAL A 334 -1.38 4.71 6.60
N LYS A 335 -0.32 5.26 6.00
CA LYS A 335 -0.04 5.13 4.57
C LYS A 335 0.14 3.66 4.13
N PHE A 336 0.90 2.87 4.90
CA PHE A 336 1.06 1.46 4.59
C PHE A 336 -0.25 0.68 4.78
N GLN A 337 -0.96 0.92 5.89
CA GLN A 337 -2.22 0.24 6.19
C GLN A 337 -3.33 0.60 5.18
N SER A 338 -3.42 1.87 4.76
CA SER A 338 -4.35 2.28 3.72
C SER A 338 -4.07 1.58 2.39
N PHE A 339 -2.79 1.44 2.02
CA PHE A 339 -2.41 0.72 0.81
C PHE A 339 -2.76 -0.77 0.88
N VAL A 340 -2.33 -1.48 1.93
CA VAL A 340 -2.52 -2.94 1.98
C VAL A 340 -3.95 -3.36 2.27
N ARG A 341 -4.77 -2.51 2.90
CA ARG A 341 -6.16 -2.81 3.26
C ARG A 341 -7.18 -2.20 2.32
N LEU A 342 -6.93 -1.01 1.81
CA LEU A 342 -7.89 -0.22 1.02
C LEU A 342 -7.41 0.03 -0.42
N GLY A 343 -6.16 -0.29 -0.74
CA GLY A 343 -5.55 -0.08 -2.05
C GLY A 343 -5.28 1.39 -2.38
N VAL A 344 -5.32 2.27 -1.39
CA VAL A 344 -5.08 3.70 -1.59
C VAL A 344 -3.60 3.93 -1.81
N GLU A 345 -3.26 4.45 -2.99
CA GLU A 345 -1.88 4.72 -3.40
C GLU A 345 -1.45 6.12 -2.92
N GLY A 346 -0.18 6.27 -2.53
CA GLY A 346 0.54 7.49 -2.16
C GLY A 346 -0.08 8.87 -2.49
N TYR A 347 -1.17 9.20 -1.82
CA TYR A 347 -1.85 10.51 -1.92
C TYR A 347 -1.06 11.65 -1.24
N ASP A 348 -0.01 11.32 -0.49
CA ASP A 348 0.87 12.24 0.22
C ASP A 348 2.10 12.70 -0.58
N ALA A 349 2.27 12.23 -1.81
CA ALA A 349 3.52 12.42 -2.56
C ALA A 349 3.89 13.90 -2.79
N HIS A 350 2.91 14.77 -3.02
CA HIS A 350 3.11 16.22 -3.22
C HIS A 350 3.23 16.99 -1.90
N ILE A 351 2.71 16.47 -0.79
CA ILE A 351 2.77 17.08 0.55
C ILE A 351 4.06 16.69 1.29
N LYS A 352 4.49 15.44 1.15
CA LYS A 352 5.62 14.84 1.89
C LYS A 352 6.91 15.68 1.94
N PRO A 353 7.36 16.39 0.88
CA PRO A 353 8.52 17.27 0.96
C PRO A 353 8.35 18.45 1.93
N TYR A 354 7.11 18.87 2.18
CA TYR A 354 6.77 20.00 3.04
C TYR A 354 6.56 19.61 4.50
N LEU A 355 6.30 18.35 4.81
CA LEU A 355 6.23 17.82 6.17
C LEU A 355 7.59 17.73 6.86
N LYS A 356 8.68 17.98 6.14
CA LYS A 356 10.03 18.00 6.69
C LYS A 356 10.47 19.44 6.97
N ALA A 357 10.99 19.68 8.16
CA ALA A 357 11.64 20.95 8.49
C ALA A 357 12.92 21.13 7.66
N LYS A 358 13.27 22.37 7.33
CA LYS A 358 14.60 22.73 6.78
C LYS A 358 15.69 22.42 7.81
N LYS A 359 16.92 22.21 7.34
CA LYS A 359 18.09 21.99 8.23
C LYS A 359 18.13 23.08 9.32
N ASN A 360 18.30 22.69 10.56
CA ASN A 360 18.32 23.56 11.75
C ASN A 360 17.00 24.27 12.08
N LYS A 361 15.86 23.90 11.50
CA LYS A 361 14.52 24.35 11.88
C LYS A 361 13.70 23.21 12.48
N ARG A 362 12.79 23.52 13.40
CA ARG A 362 11.89 22.55 14.04
C ARG A 362 10.50 22.54 13.42
N ILE A 363 10.16 23.66 12.76
CA ILE A 363 8.87 23.84 12.07
C ILE A 363 8.99 23.34 10.62
N ASN A 364 8.06 22.55 10.17
CA ASN A 364 7.95 22.07 8.80
C ASN A 364 7.44 23.20 7.86
N ARG A 365 7.18 22.87 6.60
CA ARG A 365 6.82 23.83 5.58
C ARG A 365 5.40 23.68 5.07
N ILE A 366 4.54 23.01 5.82
CA ILE A 366 3.16 22.71 5.36
C ILE A 366 2.38 23.98 5.02
N LYS A 367 2.65 25.09 5.72
CA LYS A 367 2.02 26.41 5.46
C LYS A 367 2.50 27.07 4.14
N GLU A 368 3.54 26.54 3.47
CA GLU A 368 3.96 27.00 2.15
C GLU A 368 3.06 26.42 1.03
N LEU A 369 2.24 25.44 1.32
CA LEU A 369 1.31 24.82 0.38
C LEU A 369 -0.02 25.60 0.28
N PRO A 370 -0.71 25.52 -0.88
CA PRO A 370 -2.09 25.97 -0.99
C PRO A 370 -2.97 25.28 0.05
N ILE A 371 -3.81 26.02 0.75
CA ILE A 371 -4.63 25.48 1.85
C ILE A 371 -5.52 24.33 1.37
N ASN A 372 -6.07 24.39 0.17
CA ASN A 372 -6.92 23.32 -0.35
C ASN A 372 -6.17 21.99 -0.51
N ASP A 373 -4.88 22.01 -0.85
CA ASP A 373 -4.06 20.80 -0.95
C ASP A 373 -3.84 20.19 0.44
N VAL A 374 -3.62 21.03 1.46
CA VAL A 374 -3.48 20.60 2.86
C VAL A 374 -4.80 20.01 3.37
N LEU A 375 -5.93 20.67 3.07
CA LEU A 375 -7.26 20.21 3.48
C LEU A 375 -7.64 18.88 2.81
N LEU A 376 -7.37 18.74 1.51
CA LEU A 376 -7.61 17.47 0.81
C LEU A 376 -6.77 16.35 1.42
N TYR A 377 -5.49 16.61 1.65
CA TYR A 377 -4.58 15.64 2.25
C TYR A 377 -5.06 15.23 3.66
N ASN A 378 -5.38 16.19 4.52
CA ASN A 378 -5.89 15.95 5.87
C ASN A 378 -7.22 15.17 5.85
N GLY A 379 -8.17 15.52 4.96
CA GLY A 379 -9.42 14.80 4.78
C GLY A 379 -9.20 13.35 4.33
N MET A 380 -8.21 13.13 3.46
CA MET A 380 -7.80 11.78 3.06
C MET A 380 -7.28 10.97 4.24
N ASP A 381 -6.52 11.56 5.16
CA ASP A 381 -6.06 10.84 6.35
C ASP A 381 -7.24 10.38 7.22
N SER A 382 -8.20 11.24 7.52
CA SER A 382 -9.39 10.84 8.30
C SER A 382 -10.24 9.76 7.64
N ILE A 383 -10.48 9.83 6.31
CA ILE A 383 -11.31 8.81 5.63
C ILE A 383 -10.61 7.46 5.55
N VAL A 384 -9.29 7.43 5.29
CA VAL A 384 -8.56 6.17 5.27
C VAL A 384 -8.39 5.57 6.66
N GLU A 385 -8.24 6.38 7.72
CA GLU A 385 -8.24 5.91 9.10
C GLU A 385 -9.54 5.20 9.46
N TRP A 386 -10.68 5.77 9.07
CA TRP A 386 -11.97 5.10 9.23
C TRP A 386 -12.02 3.76 8.51
N GLY A 387 -11.59 3.72 7.25
CA GLY A 387 -11.52 2.49 6.46
C GLY A 387 -10.61 1.42 7.07
N ILE A 388 -9.43 1.82 7.57
CA ILE A 388 -8.50 0.96 8.30
C ILE A 388 -9.16 0.38 9.56
N PHE A 389 -9.78 1.23 10.38
CA PHE A 389 -10.52 0.84 11.56
C PHE A 389 -11.57 -0.23 11.26
N LYS A 390 -12.40 -0.03 10.24
CA LYS A 390 -13.43 -1.01 9.83
C LYS A 390 -12.82 -2.33 9.39
N SER A 391 -11.72 -2.28 8.63
CA SER A 391 -10.99 -3.47 8.21
C SER A 391 -10.41 -4.25 9.39
N GLN A 392 -9.77 -3.53 10.33
CA GLN A 392 -9.17 -4.11 11.54
C GLN A 392 -10.23 -4.74 12.45
N GLN A 393 -11.37 -4.07 12.66
CA GLN A 393 -12.47 -4.64 13.44
C GLN A 393 -12.98 -5.96 12.85
N LYS A 394 -13.11 -6.04 11.52
CA LYS A 394 -13.53 -7.26 10.83
C LYS A 394 -12.51 -8.39 11.03
N GLU A 395 -11.22 -8.04 10.97
CA GLU A 395 -10.13 -9.00 11.15
C GLU A 395 -10.06 -9.50 12.59
N MET A 396 -10.11 -8.61 13.59
CA MET A 396 -10.13 -9.00 15.01
C MET A 396 -11.31 -9.88 15.36
N LYS A 397 -12.52 -9.56 14.91
CA LYS A 397 -13.70 -10.41 15.13
C LYS A 397 -13.53 -11.82 14.56
N ARG A 398 -12.74 -12.00 13.51
CA ARG A 398 -12.45 -13.31 12.92
C ARG A 398 -11.43 -14.11 13.73
N ILE A 399 -10.46 -13.41 14.34
CA ILE A 399 -9.37 -14.05 15.10
C ILE A 399 -9.83 -14.45 16.50
N TYR A 400 -10.66 -13.62 17.14
CA TYR A 400 -11.08 -13.78 18.53
C TYR A 400 -12.50 -14.35 18.68
N LYS A 401 -13.07 -14.92 17.62
CA LYS A 401 -14.24 -15.79 17.67
C LYS A 401 -13.83 -17.24 17.91
#